data_77168e5ca976de0b8eedae0b6a4ab756
#
_entry.id   77168e5ca976de0b8eedae0b6a4ab756
#
_cell.length_a   1.000
_cell.length_b   1.000
_cell.length_c   1.000
_cell.angle_alpha   90.00
_cell.angle_beta   90.00
_cell.angle_gamma   90.00
#
_symmetry.space_group_name_H-M   'P 1'
#
loop_
_entity.id
_entity.type
_entity.pdbx_description
1 polymer ?
#
loop_
_entity_poly.entity_id
_entity_poly.type
_entity_poly.pdbx_seq_one_letter_code
_entity_poly.pdbx_strand_id
1 'polypeptide(L)'
;MTATYRPTQQQHLQSLIERYTQRTQKSKQLAAANRAVLADKSSIGFNFSPETKEMCYPVVVARSQGSKLWDIDGNEYIDILMGLGTNLFGHNPPFIRDAIEQQLQKGIQIGPQSELVGETAQLVKELTGMDRVTFSNTGTEAVMTAVRIARTATKRNKIAVFTNSYHGHFDAALMRAPLSEYARKKAVRITGEKSWLSPLNWLLKQKINARAVPAVMGIPSTTARNVIVLEYGNPKSLAAIQAHRKDLAAVLVEPVQSRCPELQPQAFLTQLRTLTEDLDIALIFDEMVTGFRVAPGGAQEYFGIRADLATYSKIAGGGLPLSIIAGSDRYLNHIDGGPWKFGDNSAPQVPTTFFAGTFCKHPLSLSAAHAALSHLKAQGPILQSTLNKKTKALVEKLNRFTTETNLPVHFTYFGSFFVIALTQSQLSPIVISLLSYHLLTQGIHLRGGDKGGFLSTAHSASDIEAIYQALKQSLLTLKESGYL
;
A
#
# COMPACT_ATOMS: atom_id res chain seq x y z
N MET A 1 -14.23 25.93 -11.98
CA MET A 1 -13.65 26.51 -13.21
C MET A 1 -13.47 25.36 -14.17
N THR A 2 -14.22 25.32 -15.26
CA THR A 2 -14.03 24.38 -16.37
C THR A 2 -12.70 24.67 -17.03
N ALA A 3 -11.83 23.67 -17.11
CA ALA A 3 -10.55 23.82 -17.80
C ALA A 3 -10.80 24.08 -19.28
N THR A 4 -10.20 25.13 -19.82
CA THR A 4 -10.30 25.44 -21.25
C THR A 4 -9.28 24.56 -21.99
N TYR A 5 -9.76 23.51 -22.65
CA TYR A 5 -8.92 22.63 -23.47
C TYR A 5 -8.72 23.22 -24.87
N ARG A 6 -7.54 22.97 -25.44
CA ARG A 6 -7.28 23.28 -26.86
C ARG A 6 -8.12 22.37 -27.77
N PRO A 7 -8.47 22.75 -28.97
CA PRO A 7 -9.26 21.93 -29.91
C PRO A 7 -8.70 20.50 -30.09
N THR A 8 -7.37 20.36 -30.19
CA THR A 8 -6.69 19.06 -30.30
C THR A 8 -6.89 18.19 -29.05
N GLN A 9 -6.86 18.78 -27.85
CA GLN A 9 -7.10 18.10 -26.59
C GLN A 9 -8.55 17.63 -26.48
N GLN A 10 -9.52 18.46 -26.91
CA GLN A 10 -10.94 18.09 -26.90
C GLN A 10 -11.24 16.95 -27.87
N GLN A 11 -10.72 17.01 -29.09
CA GLN A 11 -10.88 15.95 -30.08
C GLN A 11 -10.27 14.63 -29.60
N HIS A 12 -9.08 14.70 -29.00
CA HIS A 12 -8.39 13.55 -28.42
C HIS A 12 -9.22 12.91 -27.29
N LEU A 13 -9.72 13.75 -26.35
CA LEU A 13 -10.53 13.27 -25.23
C LEU A 13 -11.81 12.59 -25.72
N GLN A 14 -12.49 13.20 -26.68
CA GLN A 14 -13.72 12.62 -27.27
C GLN A 14 -13.42 11.26 -27.92
N SER A 15 -12.37 11.17 -28.72
CA SER A 15 -11.97 9.89 -29.34
C SER A 15 -11.61 8.81 -28.31
N LEU A 16 -10.95 9.19 -27.20
CA LEU A 16 -10.63 8.25 -26.12
C LEU A 16 -11.90 7.77 -25.42
N ILE A 17 -12.85 8.67 -25.13
CA ILE A 17 -14.16 8.32 -24.53
C ILE A 17 -14.89 7.31 -25.42
N GLU A 18 -14.97 7.58 -26.73
CA GLU A 18 -15.64 6.69 -27.68
C GLU A 18 -15.00 5.30 -27.71
N ARG A 19 -13.69 5.23 -27.87
CA ARG A 19 -12.95 3.95 -27.88
C ARG A 19 -13.11 3.15 -26.57
N TYR A 20 -12.98 3.83 -25.42
CA TYR A 20 -13.10 3.16 -24.12
C TYR A 20 -14.53 2.67 -23.88
N THR A 21 -15.55 3.51 -24.13
CA THR A 21 -16.94 3.15 -23.88
C THR A 21 -17.46 2.09 -24.87
N GLN A 22 -16.99 2.10 -26.10
CA GLN A 22 -17.30 1.04 -27.08
C GLN A 22 -16.70 -0.30 -26.65
N ARG A 23 -15.43 -0.28 -26.20
CA ARG A 23 -14.71 -1.48 -25.75
C ARG A 23 -15.33 -2.11 -24.51
N THR A 24 -15.89 -1.31 -23.59
CA THR A 24 -16.36 -1.73 -22.24
C THR A 24 -17.85 -1.43 -22.04
N GLN A 25 -18.66 -1.65 -23.08
CA GLN A 25 -20.06 -1.26 -23.11
C GLN A 25 -20.91 -1.95 -22.04
N LYS A 26 -20.73 -3.28 -21.85
CA LYS A 26 -21.48 -4.05 -20.85
C LYS A 26 -21.07 -3.62 -19.43
N SER A 27 -19.79 -3.36 -19.19
CA SER A 27 -19.30 -2.82 -17.92
C SER A 27 -19.96 -1.47 -17.60
N LYS A 28 -20.10 -0.57 -18.59
CA LYS A 28 -20.79 0.72 -18.44
C LYS A 28 -22.28 0.53 -18.13
N GLN A 29 -22.96 -0.35 -18.85
CA GLN A 29 -24.38 -0.66 -18.64
C GLN A 29 -24.63 -1.21 -17.23
N LEU A 30 -23.81 -2.16 -16.78
CA LEU A 30 -23.93 -2.74 -15.45
C LEU A 30 -23.66 -1.70 -14.34
N ALA A 31 -22.66 -0.86 -14.52
CA ALA A 31 -22.39 0.25 -13.59
C ALA A 31 -23.56 1.23 -13.51
N ALA A 32 -24.21 1.54 -14.64
CA ALA A 32 -25.39 2.40 -14.68
C ALA A 32 -26.59 1.75 -13.95
N ALA A 33 -26.85 0.46 -14.20
CA ALA A 33 -27.93 -0.29 -13.56
C ALA A 33 -27.76 -0.40 -12.03
N ASN A 34 -26.52 -0.62 -11.57
CA ASN A 34 -26.22 -0.79 -10.16
C ASN A 34 -26.15 0.53 -9.38
N ARG A 35 -26.05 1.67 -10.03
CA ARG A 35 -25.79 2.97 -9.37
C ARG A 35 -26.85 3.37 -8.35
N ALA A 36 -28.08 2.96 -8.54
CA ALA A 36 -29.19 3.28 -7.62
C ALA A 36 -29.14 2.46 -6.32
N VAL A 37 -28.51 1.27 -6.34
CA VAL A 37 -28.52 0.33 -5.22
C VAL A 37 -27.14 0.13 -4.60
N LEU A 38 -26.07 0.40 -5.33
CA LEU A 38 -24.68 0.20 -4.88
C LEU A 38 -23.99 1.55 -4.63
N ALA A 39 -23.70 1.84 -3.37
CA ALA A 39 -22.87 2.97 -2.98
C ALA A 39 -21.38 2.57 -3.07
N ASP A 40 -20.81 2.68 -4.26
CA ASP A 40 -19.42 2.29 -4.52
C ASP A 40 -18.56 3.48 -4.94
N LYS A 41 -17.48 3.70 -4.20
CA LYS A 41 -16.52 4.76 -4.49
C LYS A 41 -15.74 4.49 -5.79
N SER A 42 -15.57 3.25 -6.20
CA SER A 42 -14.91 2.91 -7.47
C SER A 42 -15.66 3.46 -8.69
N SER A 43 -16.97 3.69 -8.57
CA SER A 43 -17.81 4.26 -9.63
C SER A 43 -17.59 5.74 -9.92
N ILE A 44 -16.88 6.47 -9.03
CA ILE A 44 -16.50 7.89 -9.25
C ILE A 44 -15.00 8.07 -9.38
N GLY A 45 -14.21 6.99 -9.23
CA GLY A 45 -12.76 7.04 -9.25
C GLY A 45 -12.18 7.91 -8.11
N PHE A 46 -10.89 8.19 -8.19
CA PHE A 46 -10.23 9.10 -7.24
C PHE A 46 -10.41 10.58 -7.61
N ASN A 47 -10.62 10.88 -8.90
CA ASN A 47 -10.71 12.22 -9.43
C ASN A 47 -11.86 12.29 -10.43
N PHE A 48 -13.09 12.38 -9.93
CA PHE A 48 -14.24 12.66 -10.81
C PHE A 48 -14.05 14.02 -11.47
N SER A 49 -14.17 14.06 -12.80
CA SER A 49 -14.31 15.30 -13.55
C SER A 49 -15.45 15.18 -14.54
N PRO A 50 -16.20 16.28 -14.81
CA PRO A 50 -17.25 16.27 -15.80
C PRO A 50 -16.76 15.81 -17.18
N GLU A 51 -15.52 16.13 -17.53
CA GLU A 51 -14.92 15.83 -18.82
C GLU A 51 -14.68 14.34 -19.03
N THR A 52 -14.34 13.60 -17.97
CA THR A 52 -14.08 12.15 -18.01
C THR A 52 -15.25 11.32 -17.49
N LYS A 53 -16.39 11.94 -17.17
CA LYS A 53 -17.57 11.31 -16.57
C LYS A 53 -18.01 10.04 -17.29
N GLU A 54 -18.00 10.05 -18.62
CA GLU A 54 -18.46 8.93 -19.44
C GLU A 54 -17.57 7.67 -19.31
N MET A 55 -16.37 7.81 -18.78
CA MET A 55 -15.43 6.72 -18.50
C MET A 55 -15.35 6.37 -17.00
N CYS A 56 -16.08 7.07 -16.11
CA CYS A 56 -16.04 6.85 -14.66
C CYS A 56 -16.88 5.64 -14.23
N TYR A 57 -16.43 4.46 -14.57
CA TYR A 57 -16.96 3.17 -14.13
C TYR A 57 -15.82 2.13 -14.10
N PRO A 58 -15.90 1.09 -13.24
CA PRO A 58 -14.92 0.03 -13.23
C PRO A 58 -15.13 -0.92 -14.43
N VAL A 59 -14.03 -1.45 -14.96
CA VAL A 59 -14.09 -2.63 -15.83
C VAL A 59 -14.56 -3.82 -14.99
N VAL A 60 -15.61 -4.50 -15.42
CA VAL A 60 -16.19 -5.65 -14.70
C VAL A 60 -15.55 -6.94 -15.20
N VAL A 61 -14.85 -7.62 -14.31
CA VAL A 61 -14.09 -8.83 -14.62
C VAL A 61 -14.97 -10.07 -14.51
N ALA A 62 -14.95 -10.94 -15.54
CA ALA A 62 -15.63 -12.22 -15.57
C ALA A 62 -14.73 -13.37 -15.07
N ARG A 63 -13.43 -13.35 -15.41
CA ARG A 63 -12.47 -14.38 -15.01
C ARG A 63 -11.05 -13.83 -14.99
N SER A 64 -10.15 -14.53 -14.29
CA SER A 64 -8.73 -14.20 -14.24
C SER A 64 -7.87 -15.47 -14.15
N GLN A 65 -6.66 -15.41 -14.74
CA GLN A 65 -5.69 -16.50 -14.68
C GLN A 65 -4.28 -15.97 -14.95
N GLY A 66 -3.31 -16.36 -14.14
CA GLY A 66 -1.91 -15.96 -14.33
C GLY A 66 -1.74 -14.44 -14.28
N SER A 67 -1.15 -13.85 -15.31
CA SER A 67 -0.98 -12.39 -15.45
C SER A 67 -2.21 -11.69 -16.03
N LYS A 68 -3.28 -12.41 -16.36
CA LYS A 68 -4.37 -11.91 -17.21
C LYS A 68 -5.72 -11.93 -16.50
N LEU A 69 -6.59 -11.04 -16.94
CA LEU A 69 -8.01 -11.05 -16.65
C LEU A 69 -8.84 -10.79 -17.91
N TRP A 70 -10.10 -11.20 -17.89
CA TRP A 70 -11.06 -11.00 -18.98
C TRP A 70 -12.31 -10.34 -18.40
N ASP A 71 -12.74 -9.28 -19.07
CA ASP A 71 -13.95 -8.58 -18.67
C ASP A 71 -15.23 -9.24 -19.23
N ILE A 72 -16.40 -8.73 -18.81
CA ILE A 72 -17.71 -9.20 -19.27
C ILE A 72 -17.99 -8.81 -20.73
N ASP A 73 -17.22 -7.90 -21.30
CA ASP A 73 -17.26 -7.52 -22.70
C ASP A 73 -16.45 -8.47 -23.60
N GLY A 74 -15.64 -9.38 -22.98
CA GLY A 74 -14.80 -10.36 -23.66
C GLY A 74 -13.38 -9.89 -23.94
N ASN A 75 -12.98 -8.72 -23.45
CA ASN A 75 -11.64 -8.20 -23.64
C ASN A 75 -10.65 -8.89 -22.70
N GLU A 76 -9.47 -9.23 -23.22
CA GLU A 76 -8.32 -9.66 -22.44
C GLU A 76 -7.45 -8.48 -22.02
N TYR A 77 -6.94 -8.53 -20.80
CA TYR A 77 -6.02 -7.55 -20.24
C TYR A 77 -4.84 -8.25 -19.55
N ILE A 78 -3.64 -7.70 -19.71
CA ILE A 78 -2.51 -7.97 -18.79
C ILE A 78 -2.75 -7.11 -17.55
N ASP A 79 -2.88 -7.73 -16.38
CA ASP A 79 -3.20 -7.04 -15.14
C ASP A 79 -1.94 -6.60 -14.40
N ILE A 80 -1.70 -5.29 -14.33
CA ILE A 80 -0.65 -4.71 -13.50
C ILE A 80 -1.15 -4.16 -12.16
N LEU A 81 -2.46 -4.17 -11.92
CA LEU A 81 -3.01 -3.86 -10.60
C LEU A 81 -2.77 -5.01 -9.62
N MET A 82 -2.90 -6.26 -10.08
CA MET A 82 -2.63 -7.48 -9.32
C MET A 82 -3.26 -7.49 -7.92
N GLY A 83 -4.54 -7.05 -7.83
CA GLY A 83 -5.24 -6.95 -6.55
C GLY A 83 -4.60 -5.96 -5.58
N LEU A 84 -4.11 -4.81 -6.06
CA LEU A 84 -3.30 -3.84 -5.30
C LEU A 84 -2.04 -4.47 -4.70
N GLY A 85 -1.43 -5.39 -5.46
CA GLY A 85 -0.21 -6.10 -5.09
C GLY A 85 -0.42 -7.39 -4.27
N THR A 86 -1.65 -7.85 -4.10
CA THR A 86 -1.95 -9.11 -3.42
C THR A 86 -1.45 -10.32 -4.22
N ASN A 87 -1.64 -10.30 -5.54
CA ASN A 87 -1.42 -11.45 -6.42
C ASN A 87 0.04 -11.59 -6.88
N LEU A 88 0.96 -11.76 -5.93
CA LEU A 88 2.39 -11.95 -6.24
C LEU A 88 2.63 -13.14 -7.19
N PHE A 89 1.82 -14.18 -7.07
CA PHE A 89 1.93 -15.42 -7.86
C PHE A 89 1.05 -15.41 -9.12
N GLY A 90 0.43 -14.26 -9.44
CA GLY A 90 -0.60 -14.16 -10.46
C GLY A 90 -1.99 -14.50 -9.94
N HIS A 91 -2.96 -14.46 -10.84
CA HIS A 91 -4.33 -14.84 -10.56
C HIS A 91 -4.48 -16.37 -10.52
N ASN A 92 -5.28 -16.85 -9.56
CA ASN A 92 -5.67 -18.26 -9.45
C ASN A 92 -4.50 -19.26 -9.56
N PRO A 93 -3.42 -19.09 -8.78
CA PRO A 93 -2.28 -20.02 -8.85
C PRO A 93 -2.72 -21.41 -8.34
N PRO A 94 -2.33 -22.51 -9.01
CA PRO A 94 -2.84 -23.85 -8.71
C PRO A 94 -2.66 -24.25 -7.24
N PHE A 95 -1.50 -24.01 -6.65
CA PHE A 95 -1.20 -24.44 -5.27
C PHE A 95 -2.07 -23.74 -4.20
N ILE A 96 -2.53 -22.50 -4.45
CA ILE A 96 -3.49 -21.81 -3.55
C ILE A 96 -4.91 -22.32 -3.80
N ARG A 97 -5.30 -22.46 -5.07
CA ARG A 97 -6.61 -22.98 -5.43
C ARG A 97 -6.83 -24.38 -4.83
N ASP A 98 -5.87 -25.27 -5.03
CA ASP A 98 -5.95 -26.66 -4.57
C ASP A 98 -6.03 -26.74 -3.04
N ALA A 99 -5.32 -25.86 -2.31
CA ALA A 99 -5.42 -25.76 -0.86
C ALA A 99 -6.80 -25.28 -0.39
N ILE A 100 -7.41 -24.33 -1.09
CA ILE A 100 -8.77 -23.83 -0.83
C ILE A 100 -9.80 -24.95 -1.10
N GLU A 101 -9.68 -25.65 -2.23
CA GLU A 101 -10.56 -26.77 -2.60
C GLU A 101 -10.50 -27.91 -1.56
N GLN A 102 -9.30 -28.28 -1.10
CA GLN A 102 -9.13 -29.25 -0.02
C GLN A 102 -9.76 -28.80 1.30
N GLN A 103 -9.62 -27.53 1.64
CA GLN A 103 -10.25 -27.00 2.85
C GLN A 103 -11.79 -26.98 2.74
N LEU A 104 -12.34 -26.69 1.55
CA LEU A 104 -13.79 -26.76 1.32
C LEU A 104 -14.35 -28.16 1.57
N GLN A 105 -13.62 -29.21 1.20
CA GLN A 105 -14.01 -30.61 1.48
C GLN A 105 -14.03 -30.93 2.98
N LYS A 106 -13.16 -30.29 3.79
CA LYS A 106 -13.16 -30.40 5.26
C LYS A 106 -14.27 -29.55 5.92
N GLY A 107 -14.82 -28.59 5.20
CA GLY A 107 -15.85 -27.67 5.67
C GLY A 107 -15.32 -26.31 6.11
N ILE A 108 -16.27 -25.42 6.44
CA ILE A 108 -16.01 -24.06 6.93
C ILE A 108 -16.45 -23.99 8.39
N GLN A 109 -15.47 -24.01 9.30
CA GLN A 109 -15.71 -23.93 10.74
C GLN A 109 -15.49 -22.47 11.21
N ILE A 110 -16.55 -21.83 11.68
CA ILE A 110 -16.47 -20.51 12.28
C ILE A 110 -16.59 -20.64 13.79
N GLY A 111 -15.59 -20.14 14.52
CA GLY A 111 -15.52 -20.24 15.98
C GLY A 111 -14.49 -21.25 16.49
N PRO A 112 -14.61 -22.56 16.22
CA PRO A 112 -13.53 -23.52 16.52
C PRO A 112 -12.24 -23.18 15.77
N GLN A 113 -11.11 -23.41 16.43
CA GLN A 113 -9.81 -23.10 15.83
C GLN A 113 -9.38 -24.18 14.82
N SER A 114 -8.95 -23.77 13.64
CA SER A 114 -8.37 -24.66 12.64
C SER A 114 -6.98 -25.15 13.07
N GLU A 115 -6.61 -26.37 12.70
CA GLU A 115 -5.27 -26.94 12.87
C GLU A 115 -4.17 -26.08 12.19
N LEU A 116 -4.50 -25.43 11.08
CA LEU A 116 -3.58 -24.60 10.30
C LEU A 116 -3.13 -23.32 11.02
N VAL A 117 -3.77 -22.91 12.13
CA VAL A 117 -3.43 -21.67 12.83
C VAL A 117 -1.99 -21.68 13.32
N GLY A 118 -1.59 -22.76 14.02
CA GLY A 118 -0.24 -22.91 14.55
C GLY A 118 0.81 -23.04 13.45
N GLU A 119 0.54 -23.85 12.44
CA GLU A 119 1.45 -24.05 11.31
C GLU A 119 1.67 -22.77 10.52
N THR A 120 0.61 -22.02 10.23
CA THR A 120 0.71 -20.74 9.55
C THR A 120 1.46 -19.69 10.37
N ALA A 121 1.23 -19.64 11.70
CA ALA A 121 1.97 -18.77 12.59
C ALA A 121 3.47 -19.12 12.61
N GLN A 122 3.81 -20.41 12.61
CA GLN A 122 5.19 -20.88 12.56
C GLN A 122 5.89 -20.46 11.24
N LEU A 123 5.21 -20.58 10.09
CA LEU A 123 5.74 -20.11 8.81
C LEU A 123 6.02 -18.60 8.82
N VAL A 124 5.12 -17.80 9.41
CA VAL A 124 5.34 -16.35 9.55
C VAL A 124 6.56 -16.06 10.41
N LYS A 125 6.71 -16.76 11.56
CA LYS A 125 7.90 -16.62 12.43
C LYS A 125 9.19 -16.93 11.68
N GLU A 126 9.21 -18.03 10.94
CA GLU A 126 10.39 -18.46 10.18
C GLU A 126 10.78 -17.47 9.07
N LEU A 127 9.80 -16.92 8.38
CA LEU A 127 10.03 -15.96 7.29
C LEU A 127 10.41 -14.56 7.82
N THR A 128 9.84 -14.14 8.97
CA THR A 128 9.99 -12.76 9.45
C THR A 128 10.96 -12.60 10.61
N GLY A 129 11.34 -13.69 11.27
CA GLY A 129 12.15 -13.66 12.49
C GLY A 129 11.44 -13.09 13.73
N MET A 130 10.11 -12.88 13.68
CA MET A 130 9.33 -12.38 14.82
C MET A 130 9.02 -13.47 15.82
N ASP A 131 8.80 -13.10 17.12
CA ASP A 131 8.64 -14.08 18.19
C ASP A 131 7.24 -14.70 18.23
N ARG A 132 6.20 -13.87 18.09
CA ARG A 132 4.79 -14.27 18.17
C ARG A 132 3.96 -13.66 17.04
N VAL A 133 2.82 -14.31 16.75
CA VAL A 133 1.94 -13.97 15.63
C VAL A 133 0.48 -14.07 16.07
N THR A 134 -0.35 -13.15 15.58
CA THR A 134 -1.82 -13.26 15.61
C THR A 134 -2.42 -12.85 14.28
N PHE A 135 -3.67 -13.25 14.01
CA PHE A 135 -4.33 -13.06 12.72
C PHE A 135 -5.58 -12.21 12.86
N SER A 136 -5.81 -11.30 11.91
CA SER A 136 -7.07 -10.58 11.72
C SER A 136 -7.48 -10.61 10.24
N ASN A 137 -8.55 -9.93 9.85
CA ASN A 137 -9.11 -10.08 8.50
C ASN A 137 -8.54 -9.07 7.50
N THR A 138 -8.31 -7.82 7.96
CA THR A 138 -7.90 -6.73 7.07
C THR A 138 -6.67 -6.01 7.59
N GLY A 139 -5.91 -5.40 6.66
CA GLY A 139 -4.76 -4.60 7.04
C GLY A 139 -5.10 -3.43 7.99
N THR A 140 -6.29 -2.83 7.85
CA THR A 140 -6.76 -1.80 8.79
C THR A 140 -6.92 -2.36 10.21
N GLU A 141 -7.51 -3.54 10.37
CA GLU A 141 -7.64 -4.21 11.67
C GLU A 141 -6.28 -4.52 12.28
N ALA A 142 -5.34 -5.05 11.47
CA ALA A 142 -4.00 -5.38 11.94
C ALA A 142 -3.25 -4.15 12.45
N VAL A 143 -3.24 -3.05 11.70
CA VAL A 143 -2.57 -1.81 12.10
C VAL A 143 -3.25 -1.19 13.32
N MET A 144 -4.58 -1.13 13.34
CA MET A 144 -5.34 -0.64 14.49
C MET A 144 -5.02 -1.45 15.76
N THR A 145 -4.93 -2.77 15.64
CA THR A 145 -4.60 -3.67 16.76
C THR A 145 -3.15 -3.49 17.20
N ALA A 146 -2.19 -3.39 16.28
CA ALA A 146 -0.78 -3.14 16.60
C ALA A 146 -0.60 -1.83 17.39
N VAL A 147 -1.31 -0.77 16.99
CA VAL A 147 -1.33 0.50 17.73
C VAL A 147 -1.94 0.33 19.13
N ARG A 148 -3.02 -0.45 19.27
CA ARG A 148 -3.65 -0.71 20.56
C ARG A 148 -2.73 -1.52 21.47
N ILE A 149 -2.06 -2.54 20.96
CA ILE A 149 -1.03 -3.31 21.69
C ILE A 149 0.07 -2.39 22.20
N ALA A 150 0.62 -1.53 21.32
CA ALA A 150 1.68 -0.59 21.68
C ALA A 150 1.24 0.38 22.78
N ARG A 151 0.01 0.89 22.73
CA ARG A 151 -0.57 1.74 23.80
C ARG A 151 -0.70 0.99 25.13
N THR A 152 -1.14 -0.26 25.08
CA THR A 152 -1.28 -1.11 26.28
C THR A 152 0.09 -1.37 26.92
N ALA A 153 1.08 -1.78 26.12
CA ALA A 153 2.41 -2.11 26.59
C ALA A 153 3.15 -0.90 27.15
N THR A 154 3.07 0.27 26.49
CA THR A 154 3.79 1.48 26.89
C THR A 154 3.03 2.36 27.88
N LYS A 155 1.73 2.14 28.05
CA LYS A 155 0.80 2.99 28.84
C LYS A 155 0.78 4.46 28.37
N ARG A 156 1.08 4.69 27.07
CA ARG A 156 1.08 6.00 26.41
C ARG A 156 -0.01 6.06 25.34
N ASN A 157 -0.41 7.27 24.92
CA ASN A 157 -1.57 7.43 24.04
C ASN A 157 -1.24 7.86 22.61
N LYS A 158 -0.19 8.67 22.42
CA LYS A 158 0.10 9.24 21.11
C LYS A 158 0.80 8.24 20.17
N ILE A 159 0.54 8.43 18.89
CA ILE A 159 1.29 7.75 17.83
C ILE A 159 1.89 8.78 16.86
N ALA A 160 3.04 8.46 16.30
CA ALA A 160 3.62 9.19 15.20
C ALA A 160 3.35 8.44 13.90
N VAL A 161 2.93 9.17 12.85
CA VAL A 161 2.80 8.70 11.48
C VAL A 161 3.53 9.66 10.55
N PHE A 162 3.79 9.24 9.30
CA PHE A 162 4.53 10.07 8.35
C PHE A 162 3.63 10.59 7.22
N THR A 163 3.99 11.76 6.67
CA THR A 163 3.34 12.31 5.48
C THR A 163 3.44 11.32 4.31
N ASN A 164 2.41 11.25 3.48
CA ASN A 164 2.27 10.36 2.32
C ASN A 164 2.11 8.87 2.65
N SER A 165 2.19 8.45 3.92
CA SER A 165 1.92 7.07 4.29
C SER A 165 0.42 6.73 4.19
N TYR A 166 0.14 5.41 4.07
CA TYR A 166 -1.21 4.87 4.12
C TYR A 166 -1.24 3.65 5.05
N HIS A 167 -2.00 3.74 6.13
CA HIS A 167 -2.05 2.74 7.18
C HIS A 167 -3.48 2.20 7.41
N GLY A 168 -4.24 2.06 6.33
CA GLY A 168 -5.66 1.69 6.41
C GLY A 168 -6.56 2.90 6.72
N HIS A 169 -7.79 2.64 7.14
CA HIS A 169 -8.83 3.67 7.23
C HIS A 169 -9.47 3.81 8.62
N PHE A 170 -8.80 3.37 9.69
CA PHE A 170 -9.24 3.75 11.04
C PHE A 170 -8.87 5.21 11.33
N ASP A 171 -9.64 5.89 12.17
CA ASP A 171 -9.58 7.35 12.34
C ASP A 171 -8.17 7.89 12.59
N ALA A 172 -7.42 7.25 13.49
CA ALA A 172 -6.08 7.72 13.85
C ALA A 172 -5.04 7.56 12.70
N ALA A 173 -5.30 6.69 11.70
CA ALA A 173 -4.44 6.56 10.53
C ALA A 173 -4.77 7.58 9.43
N LEU A 174 -5.98 8.13 9.43
CA LEU A 174 -6.44 9.10 8.43
C LEU A 174 -6.18 10.54 8.89
N MET A 175 -4.93 10.82 9.23
CA MET A 175 -4.45 12.14 9.65
C MET A 175 -3.47 12.73 8.65
N ARG A 176 -3.39 14.04 8.58
CA ARG A 176 -2.43 14.79 7.75
C ARG A 176 -1.85 15.97 8.49
N ALA A 177 -0.74 16.48 8.01
CA ALA A 177 -0.21 17.76 8.45
C ALA A 177 -1.16 18.92 8.04
N PRO A 178 -1.30 19.98 8.83
CA PRO A 178 -2.12 21.14 8.49
C PRO A 178 -1.72 21.76 7.15
N LEU A 179 -2.70 22.27 6.39
CA LEU A 179 -2.47 22.95 5.09
C LEU A 179 -1.53 24.16 5.22
N SER A 180 -1.52 24.86 6.36
CA SER A 180 -0.57 25.93 6.64
C SER A 180 0.89 25.47 6.59
N GLU A 181 1.19 24.24 7.00
CA GLU A 181 2.53 23.66 6.84
C GLU A 181 2.84 23.31 5.39
N TYR A 182 1.85 22.79 4.65
CA TYR A 182 2.00 22.49 3.23
C TYR A 182 2.20 23.76 2.41
N ALA A 183 1.42 24.80 2.64
CA ALA A 183 1.56 26.11 1.98
C ALA A 183 2.91 26.75 2.32
N ARG A 184 3.37 26.66 3.58
CA ARG A 184 4.70 27.13 3.99
C ARG A 184 5.84 26.39 3.28
N LYS A 185 5.75 25.05 3.17
CA LYS A 185 6.73 24.23 2.45
C LYS A 185 6.78 24.60 0.95
N LYS A 186 5.62 24.83 0.34
CA LYS A 186 5.51 25.25 -1.07
C LYS A 186 6.08 26.66 -1.29
N ALA A 187 5.80 27.60 -0.38
CA ALA A 187 6.34 28.96 -0.45
C ALA A 187 7.87 28.97 -0.32
N VAL A 188 8.46 28.21 0.62
CA VAL A 188 9.92 28.09 0.79
C VAL A 188 10.57 27.47 -0.46
N ARG A 189 9.91 26.54 -1.13
CA ARG A 189 10.42 25.88 -2.35
C ARG A 189 10.38 26.83 -3.57
N ILE A 190 9.41 27.77 -3.61
CA ILE A 190 9.24 28.74 -4.71
C ILE A 190 10.16 29.95 -4.53
N THR A 191 10.38 30.40 -3.27
CA THR A 191 11.12 31.65 -3.00
C THR A 191 12.63 31.47 -2.86
N GLY A 192 13.14 30.25 -2.84
CA GLY A 192 14.57 29.98 -2.68
C GLY A 192 15.18 30.48 -1.35
N GLU A 193 16.42 30.13 -1.06
CA GLU A 193 17.11 30.51 0.19
C GLU A 193 17.55 32.00 0.29
N LYS A 194 17.31 32.81 -0.74
CA LYS A 194 17.79 34.21 -0.86
C LYS A 194 16.72 35.29 -0.64
N SER A 195 15.64 35.00 0.12
CA SER A 195 14.64 36.03 0.44
C SER A 195 15.07 36.84 1.68
N TRP A 196 14.88 38.18 1.64
CA TRP A 196 15.08 39.11 2.76
C TRP A 196 14.26 38.78 4.02
N LEU A 197 13.31 37.85 3.93
CA LEU A 197 12.55 37.25 5.03
C LEU A 197 13.31 36.15 5.78
N SER A 198 14.62 35.98 5.56
CA SER A 198 15.43 34.91 6.13
C SER A 198 15.39 34.78 7.67
N PRO A 199 15.32 35.86 8.49
CA PRO A 199 15.23 35.73 9.95
C PRO A 199 13.87 35.19 10.42
N LEU A 200 12.78 35.57 9.77
CA LEU A 200 11.44 35.07 10.06
C LEU A 200 11.27 33.62 9.61
N ASN A 201 11.89 33.28 8.48
CA ASN A 201 11.96 31.92 7.98
C ASN A 201 12.80 31.00 8.88
N TRP A 202 13.83 31.51 9.54
CA TRP A 202 14.64 30.78 10.50
C TRP A 202 13.85 30.43 11.76
N LEU A 203 13.11 31.39 12.34
CA LEU A 203 12.19 31.18 13.48
C LEU A 203 11.04 30.21 13.15
N LEU A 204 10.50 30.28 11.93
CA LEU A 204 9.46 29.39 11.45
C LEU A 204 10.01 27.98 11.12
N LYS A 205 11.29 27.86 10.76
CA LYS A 205 11.98 26.57 10.54
C LYS A 205 12.26 25.82 11.85
N GLN A 206 12.32 26.50 13.00
CA GLN A 206 12.66 25.86 14.28
C GLN A 206 11.51 25.10 14.96
N LYS A 207 10.24 25.43 14.70
CA LYS A 207 9.12 24.68 15.26
C LYS A 207 8.58 23.70 14.19
N ILE A 208 8.96 22.44 14.30
CA ILE A 208 8.19 21.38 13.68
C ILE A 208 6.85 21.32 14.40
N ASN A 209 5.82 21.91 13.79
CA ASN A 209 4.46 21.74 14.27
C ASN A 209 4.03 20.29 13.90
N ALA A 210 4.33 19.36 14.80
CA ALA A 210 3.94 17.96 14.67
C ALA A 210 2.41 17.76 14.86
N ARG A 211 1.61 18.80 14.60
CA ARG A 211 0.16 18.76 14.73
C ARG A 211 -0.45 17.94 13.61
N ALA A 212 -1.48 17.16 13.96
CA ALA A 212 -2.32 16.45 13.03
C ALA A 212 -3.67 17.15 12.85
N VAL A 213 -4.26 17.00 11.67
CA VAL A 213 -5.66 17.32 11.39
C VAL A 213 -6.29 16.14 10.64
N PRO A 214 -7.61 15.90 10.77
CA PRO A 214 -8.30 14.89 9.99
C PRO A 214 -8.06 15.06 8.50
N ALA A 215 -7.76 13.97 7.82
CA ALA A 215 -7.52 13.96 6.36
C ALA A 215 -8.83 13.97 5.56
N VAL A 216 -9.92 13.48 6.17
CA VAL A 216 -11.24 13.35 5.55
C VAL A 216 -12.33 13.81 6.52
N MET A 217 -13.50 14.14 5.99
CA MET A 217 -14.70 14.45 6.80
C MET A 217 -15.16 13.22 7.59
N GLY A 218 -15.85 13.46 8.70
CA GLY A 218 -16.41 12.41 9.57
C GLY A 218 -15.49 11.97 10.70
N ILE A 219 -14.22 12.38 10.70
CA ILE A 219 -13.29 12.09 11.80
C ILE A 219 -13.35 13.21 12.85
N PRO A 220 -13.60 12.89 14.14
CA PRO A 220 -13.58 13.88 15.20
C PRO A 220 -12.21 14.56 15.33
N SER A 221 -12.20 15.89 15.46
CA SER A 221 -10.95 16.65 15.65
C SER A 221 -10.18 16.25 16.92
N THR A 222 -10.87 15.68 17.91
CA THR A 222 -10.29 15.16 19.15
C THR A 222 -9.35 13.98 18.89
N THR A 223 -9.60 13.15 17.88
CA THR A 223 -8.72 12.04 17.49
C THR A 223 -7.32 12.55 17.11
N ALA A 224 -7.24 13.71 16.47
CA ALA A 224 -5.97 14.31 16.07
C ALA A 224 -5.04 14.69 17.25
N ARG A 225 -5.58 14.85 18.47
CA ARG A 225 -4.77 15.15 19.67
C ARG A 225 -3.78 14.05 20.03
N ASN A 226 -4.10 12.80 19.64
CA ASN A 226 -3.30 11.62 19.92
C ASN A 226 -2.44 11.17 18.72
N VAL A 227 -2.31 12.01 17.70
CA VAL A 227 -1.49 11.72 16.51
C VAL A 227 -0.55 12.89 16.23
N ILE A 228 0.70 12.57 15.91
CA ILE A 228 1.64 13.51 15.32
C ILE A 228 1.97 13.07 13.90
N VAL A 229 2.00 14.03 12.97
CA VAL A 229 2.34 13.76 11.56
C VAL A 229 3.69 14.39 11.26
N LEU A 230 4.64 13.54 10.87
CA LEU A 230 6.03 13.90 10.65
C LEU A 230 6.41 13.76 9.18
N GLU A 231 7.55 14.29 8.79
CA GLU A 231 8.09 14.15 7.44
C GLU A 231 9.02 12.92 7.38
N TYR A 232 8.72 12.00 6.45
CA TYR A 232 9.51 10.77 6.32
C TYR A 232 10.91 11.06 5.77
N GLY A 233 11.92 10.42 6.34
CA GLY A 233 13.32 10.61 5.95
C GLY A 233 13.95 11.94 6.42
N ASN A 234 13.22 12.81 7.11
CA ASN A 234 13.75 14.07 7.61
C ASN A 234 14.37 13.91 9.02
N PRO A 235 15.67 14.21 9.24
CA PRO A 235 16.29 14.11 10.56
C PRO A 235 15.60 14.92 11.67
N LYS A 236 14.92 16.02 11.33
CA LYS A 236 14.13 16.80 12.29
C LYS A 236 12.94 16.04 12.86
N SER A 237 12.45 15.02 12.15
CA SER A 237 11.39 14.15 12.64
C SER A 237 11.85 13.31 13.83
N LEU A 238 13.13 12.92 13.87
CA LEU A 238 13.71 12.23 15.03
C LEU A 238 13.74 13.13 16.27
N ALA A 239 14.10 14.40 16.11
CA ALA A 239 14.05 15.37 17.20
C ALA A 239 12.63 15.60 17.72
N ALA A 240 11.62 15.59 16.85
CA ALA A 240 10.20 15.69 17.24
C ALA A 240 9.75 14.44 18.03
N ILE A 241 10.17 13.24 17.63
CA ILE A 241 9.92 11.98 18.36
C ILE A 241 10.53 12.07 19.76
N GLN A 242 11.79 12.50 19.86
CA GLN A 242 12.47 12.72 21.14
C GLN A 242 11.70 13.71 22.04
N ALA A 243 11.20 14.79 21.48
CA ALA A 243 10.44 15.79 22.24
C ALA A 243 9.11 15.26 22.81
N HIS A 244 8.49 14.30 22.11
CA HIS A 244 7.24 13.66 22.51
C HIS A 244 7.41 12.33 23.27
N ARG A 245 8.63 11.97 23.67
CA ARG A 245 8.95 10.66 24.26
C ARG A 245 8.07 10.22 25.43
N LYS A 246 7.55 11.16 26.23
CA LYS A 246 6.73 10.84 27.40
C LYS A 246 5.31 10.38 27.04
N ASP A 247 4.78 10.85 25.90
CA ASP A 247 3.40 10.61 25.50
C ASP A 247 3.27 9.63 24.32
N LEU A 248 4.40 9.36 23.62
CA LEU A 248 4.42 8.60 22.39
C LEU A 248 4.47 7.10 22.67
N ALA A 249 3.41 6.40 22.31
CA ALA A 249 3.29 4.96 22.44
C ALA A 249 4.01 4.23 21.29
N ALA A 250 3.89 4.75 20.06
CA ALA A 250 4.43 4.10 18.88
C ALA A 250 4.81 5.10 17.79
N VAL A 251 5.76 4.67 16.96
CA VAL A 251 6.01 5.23 15.63
C VAL A 251 5.58 4.20 14.61
N LEU A 252 4.60 4.55 13.78
CA LEU A 252 4.05 3.71 12.72
C LEU A 252 4.62 4.18 11.38
N VAL A 253 5.25 3.27 10.63
CA VAL A 253 5.94 3.60 9.38
C VAL A 253 5.78 2.51 8.32
N GLU A 254 5.48 2.91 7.07
CA GLU A 254 5.80 2.09 5.90
C GLU A 254 7.31 2.20 5.67
N PRO A 255 8.11 1.13 5.75
CA PRO A 255 9.57 1.21 5.55
C PRO A 255 9.96 1.78 4.19
N VAL A 256 9.17 1.49 3.17
CA VAL A 256 9.13 2.20 1.89
C VAL A 256 7.68 2.53 1.58
N GLN A 257 7.40 3.82 1.46
CA GLN A 257 6.05 4.28 1.22
C GLN A 257 5.59 3.86 -0.18
N SER A 258 4.46 3.18 -0.26
CA SER A 258 3.87 2.72 -1.52
C SER A 258 3.56 3.85 -2.51
N ARG A 259 3.38 5.07 -2.00
CA ARG A 259 3.15 6.29 -2.80
C ARG A 259 4.42 7.00 -3.24
N CYS A 260 5.55 6.73 -2.62
CA CYS A 260 6.85 7.38 -2.85
C CYS A 260 8.00 6.35 -2.72
N PRO A 261 8.03 5.30 -3.57
CA PRO A 261 9.03 4.23 -3.46
C PRO A 261 10.45 4.69 -3.78
N GLU A 262 10.61 5.88 -4.35
CA GLU A 262 11.92 6.53 -4.52
C GLU A 262 12.59 6.89 -3.18
N LEU A 263 11.81 7.03 -2.11
CA LEU A 263 12.32 7.36 -0.79
C LEU A 263 12.59 6.09 0.01
N GLN A 264 13.86 5.70 0.07
CA GLN A 264 14.35 4.51 0.77
C GLN A 264 15.40 4.92 1.81
N PRO A 265 15.00 5.57 2.92
CA PRO A 265 15.91 6.26 3.81
C PRO A 265 16.50 5.32 4.86
N GLN A 266 17.37 4.39 4.48
CA GLN A 266 17.99 3.40 5.39
C GLN A 266 18.62 4.04 6.62
N ALA A 267 19.45 5.08 6.45
CA ALA A 267 20.09 5.75 7.57
C ALA A 267 19.08 6.34 8.57
N PHE A 268 17.97 6.92 8.07
CA PHE A 268 16.89 7.42 8.91
C PHE A 268 16.18 6.28 9.66
N LEU A 269 15.89 5.16 8.99
CA LEU A 269 15.26 4.00 9.61
C LEU A 269 16.15 3.38 10.69
N THR A 270 17.46 3.30 10.47
CA THR A 270 18.42 2.82 11.48
C THR A 270 18.42 3.74 12.69
N GLN A 271 18.51 5.06 12.50
CA GLN A 271 18.44 6.03 13.59
C GLN A 271 17.08 6.00 14.30
N LEU A 272 16.00 5.82 13.55
CA LEU A 272 14.66 5.69 14.12
C LEU A 272 14.55 4.45 15.01
N ARG A 273 15.12 3.30 14.60
CA ARG A 273 15.14 2.08 15.42
C ARG A 273 15.88 2.32 16.73
N THR A 274 17.11 2.83 16.67
CA THR A 274 17.90 3.13 17.87
C THR A 274 17.15 4.09 18.80
N LEU A 275 16.61 5.18 18.25
CA LEU A 275 15.88 6.17 19.03
C LEU A 275 14.63 5.60 19.71
N THR A 276 13.87 4.77 19.01
CA THR A 276 12.65 4.18 19.57
C THR A 276 12.96 3.15 20.65
N GLU A 277 14.04 2.41 20.50
CA GLU A 277 14.55 1.47 21.51
C GLU A 277 15.00 2.20 22.78
N ASP A 278 15.86 3.21 22.67
CA ASP A 278 16.36 4.02 23.78
C ASP A 278 15.23 4.72 24.57
N LEU A 279 14.14 5.08 23.90
CA LEU A 279 13.03 5.82 24.48
C LEU A 279 11.86 4.94 24.91
N ASP A 280 11.97 3.64 24.74
CA ASP A 280 10.90 2.70 25.04
C ASP A 280 9.60 3.04 24.29
N ILE A 281 9.71 3.34 23.00
CA ILE A 281 8.62 3.63 22.08
C ILE A 281 8.51 2.45 21.11
N ALA A 282 7.31 1.91 20.89
CA ALA A 282 7.13 0.84 19.93
C ALA A 282 7.41 1.30 18.49
N LEU A 283 8.30 0.63 17.78
CA LEU A 283 8.44 0.76 16.33
C LEU A 283 7.53 -0.23 15.64
N ILE A 284 6.54 0.26 14.89
CA ILE A 284 5.60 -0.57 14.13
C ILE A 284 5.91 -0.42 12.65
N PHE A 285 6.32 -1.51 11.99
CA PHE A 285 6.46 -1.55 10.54
C PHE A 285 5.15 -1.99 9.90
N ASP A 286 4.62 -1.13 9.05
CA ASP A 286 3.52 -1.48 8.15
C ASP A 286 4.12 -2.10 6.87
N GLU A 287 4.12 -3.41 6.86
CA GLU A 287 4.64 -4.24 5.76
C GLU A 287 3.52 -4.73 4.82
N MET A 288 2.42 -3.99 4.74
CA MET A 288 1.28 -4.39 3.90
C MET A 288 1.63 -4.51 2.42
N VAL A 289 2.58 -3.70 1.92
CA VAL A 289 3.03 -3.74 0.53
C VAL A 289 4.39 -4.40 0.39
N THR A 290 5.29 -4.13 1.32
CA THR A 290 6.69 -4.58 1.28
C THR A 290 6.90 -6.00 1.79
N GLY A 291 6.05 -6.46 2.72
CA GLY A 291 6.13 -7.79 3.31
C GLY A 291 6.07 -8.90 2.28
N PHE A 292 7.02 -9.83 2.34
CA PHE A 292 7.18 -10.96 1.43
C PHE A 292 7.41 -10.58 -0.05
N ARG A 293 7.47 -9.27 -0.37
CA ARG A 293 7.62 -8.77 -1.74
C ARG A 293 9.06 -8.47 -2.11
N VAL A 294 9.77 -7.72 -1.28
CA VAL A 294 11.14 -7.26 -1.60
C VAL A 294 12.18 -8.29 -1.24
N ALA A 295 11.94 -9.02 -0.17
CA ALA A 295 12.71 -10.14 0.35
C ALA A 295 11.75 -11.12 1.06
N PRO A 296 12.15 -12.36 1.38
CA PRO A 296 11.31 -13.31 2.11
C PRO A 296 10.76 -12.77 3.44
N GLY A 297 11.56 -12.08 4.23
CA GLY A 297 11.16 -11.42 5.48
C GLY A 297 10.71 -9.97 5.30
N GLY A 298 10.49 -9.51 4.06
CA GLY A 298 10.01 -8.16 3.78
C GLY A 298 11.07 -7.07 3.88
N ALA A 299 10.63 -5.86 4.20
CA ALA A 299 11.53 -4.70 4.34
C ALA A 299 12.39 -4.78 5.60
N GLN A 300 11.97 -5.49 6.64
CA GLN A 300 12.81 -5.75 7.81
C GLN A 300 14.10 -6.46 7.42
N GLU A 301 14.01 -7.55 6.64
CA GLU A 301 15.16 -8.28 6.11
C GLU A 301 15.97 -7.40 5.15
N TYR A 302 15.30 -6.71 4.24
CA TYR A 302 15.94 -5.86 3.22
C TYR A 302 16.80 -4.76 3.83
N PHE A 303 16.35 -4.10 4.89
CA PHE A 303 17.07 -3.02 5.58
C PHE A 303 17.93 -3.51 6.75
N GLY A 304 17.82 -4.77 7.17
CA GLY A 304 18.46 -5.30 8.37
C GLY A 304 17.97 -4.64 9.67
N ILE A 305 16.68 -4.25 9.71
CA ILE A 305 16.08 -3.53 10.85
C ILE A 305 14.88 -4.32 11.36
N ARG A 306 14.93 -4.73 12.62
CA ARG A 306 13.82 -5.43 13.29
C ARG A 306 12.94 -4.42 14.02
N ALA A 307 11.66 -4.37 13.67
CA ALA A 307 10.64 -3.61 14.39
C ALA A 307 10.16 -4.36 15.64
N ASP A 308 9.47 -3.67 16.55
CA ASP A 308 8.84 -4.29 17.72
C ASP A 308 7.56 -5.04 17.32
N LEU A 309 6.83 -4.47 16.37
CA LEU A 309 5.63 -5.00 15.74
C LEU A 309 5.70 -4.80 14.24
N ALA A 310 5.21 -5.76 13.48
CA ALA A 310 5.02 -5.63 12.04
C ALA A 310 3.65 -6.15 11.62
N THR A 311 3.06 -5.51 10.61
CA THR A 311 1.75 -5.89 10.10
C THR A 311 1.85 -6.31 8.64
N TYR A 312 1.25 -7.46 8.31
CA TYR A 312 1.27 -8.04 6.97
C TYR A 312 -0.15 -8.36 6.50
N SER A 313 -0.36 -8.36 5.20
CA SER A 313 -1.59 -8.82 4.54
C SER A 313 -1.28 -9.10 3.07
N LYS A 314 -2.19 -8.79 2.15
CA LYS A 314 -1.98 -8.91 0.70
C LYS A 314 -1.38 -10.27 0.32
N ILE A 315 -0.08 -10.34 0.01
CA ILE A 315 0.62 -11.56 -0.40
C ILE A 315 0.40 -12.69 0.62
N ALA A 316 0.50 -12.36 1.91
CA ALA A 316 0.32 -13.33 3.00
C ALA A 316 -1.06 -13.97 3.02
N GLY A 317 -2.10 -13.28 2.57
CA GLY A 317 -3.47 -13.81 2.51
C GLY A 317 -3.73 -14.75 1.34
N GLY A 318 -2.80 -14.88 0.39
CA GLY A 318 -2.98 -15.76 -0.76
C GLY A 318 -4.18 -15.42 -1.64
N GLY A 319 -4.65 -14.17 -1.61
CA GLY A 319 -5.84 -13.71 -2.35
C GLY A 319 -7.13 -13.68 -1.53
N LEU A 320 -7.14 -14.18 -0.30
CA LEU A 320 -8.27 -14.13 0.62
C LEU A 320 -8.05 -13.11 1.75
N PRO A 321 -9.14 -12.63 2.40
CA PRO A 321 -9.06 -11.73 3.53
C PRO A 321 -8.31 -12.37 4.71
N LEU A 322 -7.08 -11.93 4.93
CA LEU A 322 -6.27 -12.28 6.09
C LEU A 322 -5.21 -11.19 6.28
N SER A 323 -4.98 -10.83 7.52
CA SER A 323 -3.84 -10.01 7.92
C SER A 323 -3.18 -10.58 9.17
N ILE A 324 -1.95 -10.17 9.38
CA ILE A 324 -1.07 -10.71 10.40
C ILE A 324 -0.53 -9.56 11.21
N ILE A 325 -0.50 -9.72 12.53
CA ILE A 325 0.30 -8.91 13.44
C ILE A 325 1.38 -9.84 13.98
N ALA A 326 2.63 -9.56 13.69
CA ALA A 326 3.79 -10.26 14.23
C ALA A 326 4.61 -9.31 15.08
N GLY A 327 5.25 -9.81 16.13
CA GLY A 327 6.02 -8.94 17.00
C GLY A 327 6.79 -9.68 18.07
N SER A 328 7.51 -8.90 18.88
CA SER A 328 8.23 -9.45 20.04
C SER A 328 7.26 -9.90 21.14
N ASP A 329 7.70 -10.84 21.96
CA ASP A 329 6.97 -11.34 23.13
C ASP A 329 6.47 -10.19 24.02
N ARG A 330 7.30 -9.18 24.22
CA ARG A 330 6.98 -8.00 25.01
C ARG A 330 5.64 -7.37 24.60
N TYR A 331 5.37 -7.27 23.33
CA TYR A 331 4.16 -6.62 22.81
C TYR A 331 3.03 -7.62 22.58
N LEU A 332 3.30 -8.76 21.93
CA LEU A 332 2.26 -9.72 21.59
C LEU A 332 1.67 -10.43 22.81
N ASN A 333 2.40 -10.51 23.95
CA ASN A 333 1.86 -11.03 25.20
C ASN A 333 0.65 -10.21 25.70
N HIS A 334 0.48 -8.98 25.28
CA HIS A 334 -0.72 -8.19 25.58
C HIS A 334 -1.99 -8.62 24.83
N ILE A 335 -1.92 -9.64 23.98
CA ILE A 335 -3.11 -10.28 23.37
C ILE A 335 -3.72 -11.33 24.31
N ASP A 336 -2.89 -12.21 24.90
CA ASP A 336 -3.33 -13.37 25.65
C ASP A 336 -2.76 -13.48 27.08
N GLY A 337 -1.97 -12.50 27.51
CA GLY A 337 -1.33 -12.46 28.81
C GLY A 337 0.06 -13.10 28.87
N GLY A 338 0.55 -13.63 27.74
CA GLY A 338 1.85 -14.31 27.65
C GLY A 338 1.75 -15.83 27.88
N PRO A 339 2.84 -16.55 27.67
CA PRO A 339 2.85 -18.01 27.72
C PRO A 339 2.64 -18.54 29.15
N TRP A 340 1.83 -19.56 29.27
CA TRP A 340 1.64 -20.37 30.46
C TRP A 340 1.58 -21.85 30.05
N LYS A 341 1.69 -22.77 31.03
CA LYS A 341 1.76 -24.22 30.79
C LYS A 341 0.67 -24.95 31.53
N PHE A 342 0.15 -26.01 30.92
CA PHE A 342 -0.70 -26.98 31.63
C PHE A 342 0.13 -27.77 32.60
N GLY A 343 -0.47 -28.11 33.76
CA GLY A 343 0.14 -28.98 34.77
C GLY A 343 1.09 -28.27 35.75
N ASP A 344 1.22 -26.92 35.69
CA ASP A 344 1.95 -26.15 36.68
C ASP A 344 1.11 -24.93 37.17
N ASN A 345 1.70 -24.06 37.99
CA ASN A 345 1.03 -22.88 38.55
C ASN A 345 1.25 -21.61 37.70
N SER A 346 1.73 -21.72 36.46
CA SER A 346 1.90 -20.55 35.61
C SER A 346 0.56 -19.99 35.14
N ALA A 347 0.48 -18.67 34.98
CA ALA A 347 -0.72 -17.95 34.60
C ALA A 347 -0.34 -16.76 33.71
N PRO A 348 -1.30 -16.12 33.01
CA PRO A 348 -1.07 -14.85 32.30
C PRO A 348 -0.39 -13.82 33.19
N GLN A 349 0.68 -13.21 32.68
CA GLN A 349 1.58 -12.33 33.47
C GLN A 349 1.40 -10.85 33.19
N VAL A 350 0.82 -10.49 32.02
CA VAL A 350 0.65 -9.10 31.60
C VAL A 350 -0.81 -8.76 31.31
N PRO A 351 -1.22 -7.49 31.52
CA PRO A 351 -2.58 -7.05 31.16
C PRO A 351 -2.83 -7.22 29.66
N THR A 352 -4.01 -7.70 29.32
CA THR A 352 -4.42 -7.90 27.93
C THR A 352 -5.19 -6.70 27.38
N THR A 353 -5.07 -6.46 26.07
CA THR A 353 -5.95 -5.56 25.32
C THR A 353 -7.05 -6.35 24.62
N PHE A 354 -8.14 -5.69 24.27
CA PHE A 354 -9.22 -6.36 23.53
C PHE A 354 -8.79 -6.67 22.09
N PHE A 355 -8.90 -7.92 21.72
CA PHE A 355 -8.71 -8.42 20.36
C PHE A 355 -9.74 -9.51 20.07
N ALA A 356 -10.57 -9.29 19.05
CA ALA A 356 -11.58 -10.23 18.60
C ALA A 356 -11.97 -9.96 17.15
N GLY A 357 -12.58 -10.96 16.51
CA GLY A 357 -13.18 -10.87 15.18
C GLY A 357 -13.79 -12.23 14.82
N THR A 358 -15.07 -12.22 14.43
CA THR A 358 -15.80 -13.44 14.07
C THR A 358 -15.06 -14.29 13.02
N PHE A 359 -14.46 -13.63 12.04
CA PHE A 359 -13.77 -14.30 10.93
C PHE A 359 -12.23 -14.33 11.08
N CYS A 360 -11.70 -13.90 12.23
CA CYS A 360 -10.28 -14.08 12.49
C CYS A 360 -9.94 -15.57 12.47
N LYS A 361 -8.86 -15.92 11.78
CA LYS A 361 -8.43 -17.32 11.59
C LYS A 361 -9.42 -18.16 10.77
N HIS A 362 -10.14 -17.54 9.82
CA HIS A 362 -11.05 -18.26 8.92
C HIS A 362 -10.32 -19.38 8.17
N PRO A 363 -10.83 -20.63 8.16
CA PRO A 363 -10.08 -21.78 7.65
C PRO A 363 -9.70 -21.68 6.19
N LEU A 364 -10.56 -21.11 5.31
CA LEU A 364 -10.21 -20.88 3.90
C LEU A 364 -9.10 -19.83 3.74
N SER A 365 -9.15 -18.77 4.55
CA SER A 365 -8.09 -17.75 4.51
C SER A 365 -6.77 -18.28 5.04
N LEU A 366 -6.82 -19.14 6.07
CA LEU A 366 -5.62 -19.81 6.59
C LEU A 366 -5.05 -20.81 5.60
N SER A 367 -5.88 -21.59 4.89
CA SER A 367 -5.39 -22.54 3.88
C SER A 367 -4.70 -21.83 2.72
N ALA A 368 -5.28 -20.72 2.22
CA ALA A 368 -4.67 -19.90 1.20
C ALA A 368 -3.36 -19.26 1.69
N ALA A 369 -3.34 -18.72 2.90
CA ALA A 369 -2.16 -18.12 3.51
C ALA A 369 -1.05 -19.15 3.74
N HIS A 370 -1.39 -20.32 4.29
CA HIS A 370 -0.46 -21.42 4.50
C HIS A 370 0.19 -21.85 3.19
N ALA A 371 -0.60 -22.04 2.13
CA ALA A 371 -0.10 -22.39 0.80
C ALA A 371 0.82 -21.31 0.21
N ALA A 372 0.44 -20.04 0.34
CA ALA A 372 1.23 -18.90 -0.14
C ALA A 372 2.58 -18.79 0.59
N LEU A 373 2.56 -18.86 1.93
CA LEU A 373 3.77 -18.74 2.76
C LEU A 373 4.68 -19.96 2.61
N SER A 374 4.12 -21.17 2.52
CA SER A 374 4.89 -22.39 2.23
C SER A 374 5.59 -22.32 0.88
N HIS A 375 4.88 -21.82 -0.15
CA HIS A 375 5.47 -21.62 -1.47
C HIS A 375 6.60 -20.58 -1.43
N LEU A 376 6.41 -19.45 -0.73
CA LEU A 376 7.47 -18.45 -0.54
C LEU A 376 8.71 -19.03 0.14
N LYS A 377 8.51 -19.81 1.21
CA LYS A 377 9.61 -20.48 1.93
C LYS A 377 10.36 -21.45 1.01
N ALA A 378 9.64 -22.26 0.23
CA ALA A 378 10.22 -23.23 -0.67
C ALA A 378 11.02 -22.59 -1.83
N GLN A 379 10.54 -21.45 -2.37
CA GLN A 379 11.22 -20.70 -3.41
C GLN A 379 12.45 -19.94 -2.90
N GLY A 380 12.46 -19.58 -1.64
CA GLY A 380 13.52 -18.78 -1.04
C GLY A 380 13.66 -17.41 -1.69
N PRO A 381 14.81 -16.72 -1.49
CA PRO A 381 15.02 -15.33 -1.94
C PRO A 381 15.12 -15.18 -3.47
N ILE A 382 15.24 -16.29 -4.21
CA ILE A 382 15.36 -16.26 -5.69
C ILE A 382 14.10 -15.69 -6.35
N LEU A 383 12.92 -15.95 -5.77
CA LEU A 383 11.65 -15.45 -6.26
C LEU A 383 11.64 -13.91 -6.28
N GLN A 384 11.88 -13.30 -5.11
CA GLN A 384 11.88 -11.85 -4.97
C GLN A 384 13.00 -11.21 -5.79
N SER A 385 14.22 -11.76 -5.75
CA SER A 385 15.37 -11.20 -6.49
C SER A 385 15.11 -11.20 -8.00
N THR A 386 14.47 -12.25 -8.52
CA THR A 386 14.10 -12.34 -9.94
C THR A 386 13.06 -11.30 -10.33
N LEU A 387 12.00 -11.13 -9.51
CA LEU A 387 10.98 -10.12 -9.76
C LEU A 387 11.54 -8.69 -9.64
N ASN A 388 12.38 -8.44 -8.65
CA ASN A 388 13.02 -7.15 -8.44
C ASN A 388 13.88 -6.77 -9.66
N LYS A 389 14.65 -7.73 -10.23
CA LYS A 389 15.44 -7.53 -11.45
C LYS A 389 14.55 -7.23 -12.67
N LYS A 390 13.45 -7.96 -12.86
CA LYS A 390 12.48 -7.71 -13.95
C LYS A 390 11.88 -6.30 -13.84
N THR A 391 11.47 -5.89 -12.64
CA THR A 391 10.88 -4.57 -12.40
C THR A 391 11.89 -3.47 -12.63
N LYS A 392 13.12 -3.62 -12.13
CA LYS A 392 14.23 -2.71 -12.39
C LYS A 392 14.45 -2.51 -13.88
N ALA A 393 14.58 -3.59 -14.64
CA ALA A 393 14.82 -3.54 -16.08
C ALA A 393 13.69 -2.81 -16.84
N LEU A 394 12.43 -3.05 -16.47
CA LEU A 394 11.28 -2.33 -17.04
C LEU A 394 11.38 -0.84 -16.76
N VAL A 395 11.63 -0.44 -15.50
CA VAL A 395 11.71 0.97 -15.11
C VAL A 395 12.89 1.69 -15.76
N GLU A 396 14.06 1.06 -15.82
CA GLU A 396 15.23 1.62 -16.52
C GLU A 396 14.96 1.83 -18.01
N LYS A 397 14.26 0.87 -18.66
CA LYS A 397 13.86 0.96 -20.07
C LYS A 397 12.86 2.12 -20.28
N LEU A 398 11.88 2.29 -19.38
CA LEU A 398 10.92 3.38 -19.41
C LEU A 398 11.60 4.75 -19.22
N ASN A 399 12.50 4.88 -18.24
CA ASN A 399 13.19 6.12 -17.97
C ASN A 399 14.14 6.53 -19.10
N ARG A 400 14.81 5.57 -19.74
CA ARG A 400 15.61 5.83 -20.95
C ARG A 400 14.73 6.41 -22.05
N PHE A 401 13.60 5.76 -22.34
CA PHE A 401 12.65 6.24 -23.34
C PHE A 401 12.13 7.65 -23.02
N THR A 402 11.71 7.93 -21.79
CA THR A 402 11.19 9.26 -21.42
C THR A 402 12.25 10.35 -21.50
N THR A 403 13.51 10.03 -21.20
CA THR A 403 14.65 10.94 -21.35
C THR A 403 14.94 11.22 -22.83
N GLU A 404 15.06 10.18 -23.66
CA GLU A 404 15.32 10.32 -25.10
C GLU A 404 14.24 11.10 -25.84
N THR A 405 12.99 11.01 -25.37
CA THR A 405 11.83 11.72 -25.96
C THR A 405 11.48 13.04 -25.28
N ASN A 406 12.29 13.49 -24.30
CA ASN A 406 12.04 14.71 -23.52
C ASN A 406 10.62 14.74 -22.90
N LEU A 407 10.17 13.62 -22.34
CA LEU A 407 8.91 13.55 -21.62
C LEU A 407 9.11 13.89 -20.13
N PRO A 408 8.25 14.73 -19.51
CA PRO A 408 8.38 15.13 -18.10
C PRO A 408 7.86 14.03 -17.15
N VAL A 409 8.25 12.77 -17.40
CA VAL A 409 7.78 11.58 -16.68
C VAL A 409 8.98 10.78 -16.22
N HIS A 410 9.01 10.49 -14.94
CA HIS A 410 10.03 9.62 -14.34
C HIS A 410 9.37 8.48 -13.58
N PHE A 411 9.82 7.25 -13.82
CA PHE A 411 9.36 6.06 -13.12
C PHE A 411 10.32 5.68 -12.01
N THR A 412 9.76 5.15 -10.92
CA THR A 412 10.53 4.60 -9.79
C THR A 412 9.94 3.27 -9.37
N TYR A 413 10.70 2.50 -8.60
CA TYR A 413 10.27 1.17 -8.16
C TYR A 413 10.84 0.81 -6.79
N PHE A 414 10.21 -0.16 -6.15
CA PHE A 414 10.76 -0.88 -5.01
C PHE A 414 10.24 -2.33 -5.02
N GLY A 415 11.17 -3.29 -4.94
CA GLY A 415 10.77 -4.69 -5.11
C GLY A 415 10.12 -4.93 -6.48
N SER A 416 8.94 -5.53 -6.48
CA SER A 416 8.18 -5.84 -7.69
C SER A 416 7.04 -4.85 -7.98
N PHE A 417 7.05 -3.65 -7.39
CA PHE A 417 6.11 -2.60 -7.77
C PHE A 417 6.82 -1.35 -8.29
N PHE A 418 6.18 -0.66 -9.22
CA PHE A 418 6.69 0.53 -9.87
C PHE A 418 5.60 1.58 -10.01
N VAL A 419 5.97 2.85 -9.95
CA VAL A 419 5.05 3.99 -10.09
C VAL A 419 5.72 5.15 -10.81
N ILE A 420 4.92 6.08 -11.31
CA ILE A 420 5.39 7.40 -11.74
C ILE A 420 5.73 8.22 -10.48
N ALA A 421 6.96 8.64 -10.37
CA ALA A 421 7.46 9.48 -9.29
C ALA A 421 6.98 10.92 -9.45
N LEU A 422 5.89 11.30 -8.79
CA LEU A 422 5.31 12.65 -8.92
C LEU A 422 6.23 13.76 -8.39
N THR A 423 7.17 13.42 -7.51
CA THR A 423 8.19 14.35 -7.03
C THR A 423 9.21 14.74 -8.10
N GLN A 424 9.38 13.88 -9.11
CA GLN A 424 10.33 14.01 -10.21
C GLN A 424 9.63 14.21 -11.58
N SER A 425 8.30 14.17 -11.60
CA SER A 425 7.48 14.31 -12.79
C SER A 425 6.59 15.55 -12.71
N GLN A 426 6.38 16.23 -13.83
CA GLN A 426 5.52 17.41 -13.90
C GLN A 426 4.18 17.04 -14.56
N LEU A 427 3.40 16.21 -13.91
CA LEU A 427 2.13 15.71 -14.42
C LEU A 427 0.93 16.35 -13.71
N SER A 428 -0.04 16.79 -14.49
CA SER A 428 -1.35 17.18 -13.98
C SER A 428 -2.21 15.95 -13.65
N PRO A 429 -3.18 16.06 -12.74
CA PRO A 429 -4.07 14.93 -12.41
C PRO A 429 -4.83 14.36 -13.61
N ILE A 430 -5.19 15.19 -14.58
CA ILE A 430 -5.89 14.74 -15.79
C ILE A 430 -4.99 13.82 -16.63
N VAL A 431 -3.70 14.13 -16.76
CA VAL A 431 -2.75 13.29 -17.51
C VAL A 431 -2.66 11.88 -16.93
N ILE A 432 -2.60 11.76 -15.60
CA ILE A 432 -2.57 10.46 -14.92
C ILE A 432 -3.87 9.69 -15.20
N SER A 433 -5.02 10.38 -15.15
CA SER A 433 -6.30 9.77 -15.44
C SER A 433 -6.38 9.29 -16.90
N LEU A 434 -5.99 10.13 -17.86
CA LEU A 434 -6.00 9.77 -19.29
C LEU A 434 -5.03 8.62 -19.58
N LEU A 435 -3.85 8.62 -18.97
CA LEU A 435 -2.88 7.53 -19.11
C LEU A 435 -3.49 6.18 -18.71
N SER A 436 -4.24 6.15 -17.60
CA SER A 436 -4.92 4.93 -17.16
C SER A 436 -5.93 4.41 -18.20
N TYR A 437 -6.73 5.31 -18.80
CA TYR A 437 -7.70 4.93 -19.84
C TYR A 437 -7.02 4.51 -21.13
N HIS A 438 -5.91 5.14 -21.51
CA HIS A 438 -5.10 4.68 -22.65
C HIS A 438 -4.59 3.26 -22.45
N LEU A 439 -4.07 2.95 -21.26
CA LEU A 439 -3.61 1.60 -20.93
C LEU A 439 -4.74 0.58 -21.00
N LEU A 440 -5.91 0.90 -20.44
CA LEU A 440 -7.09 0.04 -20.53
C LEU A 440 -7.53 -0.21 -21.98
N THR A 441 -7.50 0.81 -22.84
CA THR A 441 -7.84 0.62 -24.27
C THR A 441 -6.80 -0.22 -25.02
N GLN A 442 -5.59 -0.32 -24.52
CA GLN A 442 -4.51 -1.15 -25.08
C GLN A 442 -4.38 -2.52 -24.40
N GLY A 443 -5.32 -2.91 -23.54
CA GLY A 443 -5.32 -4.22 -22.90
C GLY A 443 -4.36 -4.34 -21.71
N ILE A 444 -4.00 -3.23 -21.08
CA ILE A 444 -3.28 -3.22 -19.79
C ILE A 444 -4.25 -2.75 -18.69
N HIS A 445 -4.51 -3.61 -17.72
CA HIS A 445 -5.44 -3.33 -16.65
C HIS A 445 -4.76 -2.66 -15.46
N LEU A 446 -5.28 -1.51 -15.08
CA LEU A 446 -5.04 -0.82 -13.82
C LEU A 446 -6.28 0.01 -13.46
N ARG A 447 -6.35 0.48 -12.24
CA ARG A 447 -7.46 1.31 -11.78
C ARG A 447 -7.28 2.76 -12.26
N GLY A 448 -8.36 3.41 -12.64
CA GLY A 448 -8.33 4.81 -13.06
C GLY A 448 -7.67 5.73 -12.02
N GLY A 449 -6.65 6.49 -12.45
CA GLY A 449 -5.86 7.38 -11.61
C GLY A 449 -4.70 6.72 -10.85
N ASP A 450 -4.48 5.43 -10.99
CA ASP A 450 -3.26 4.77 -10.49
C ASP A 450 -2.03 5.19 -11.30
N LYS A 451 -0.89 5.23 -10.63
CA LYS A 451 0.35 5.79 -11.19
C LYS A 451 1.35 4.72 -11.64
N GLY A 452 1.00 3.45 -11.50
CA GLY A 452 1.86 2.32 -11.81
C GLY A 452 1.22 1.02 -11.37
N GLY A 453 2.03 -0.01 -11.25
CA GLY A 453 1.53 -1.36 -11.03
C GLY A 453 2.51 -2.28 -10.32
N PHE A 454 2.17 -3.55 -10.33
CA PHE A 454 2.91 -4.64 -9.70
C PHE A 454 3.23 -5.71 -10.73
N LEU A 455 4.47 -6.19 -10.74
CA LEU A 455 4.80 -7.41 -11.45
C LEU A 455 4.61 -8.62 -10.52
N SER A 456 4.11 -9.70 -11.10
CA SER A 456 3.93 -11.01 -10.45
C SER A 456 4.84 -12.05 -11.10
N THR A 457 4.96 -13.21 -10.47
CA THR A 457 5.71 -14.34 -11.04
C THR A 457 5.10 -14.86 -12.35
N ALA A 458 3.81 -14.59 -12.56
CA ALA A 458 3.08 -15.00 -13.77
C ALA A 458 3.33 -14.09 -14.99
N HIS A 459 3.89 -12.88 -14.81
CA HIS A 459 4.21 -12.02 -15.94
C HIS A 459 5.39 -12.60 -16.74
N SER A 460 5.11 -12.97 -17.98
CA SER A 460 6.11 -13.41 -18.95
C SER A 460 6.97 -12.24 -19.48
N ALA A 461 8.04 -12.53 -20.19
CA ALA A 461 8.82 -11.51 -20.87
C ALA A 461 7.98 -10.75 -21.93
N SER A 462 7.09 -11.46 -22.63
CA SER A 462 6.17 -10.84 -23.59
C SER A 462 5.13 -9.93 -22.92
N ASP A 463 4.61 -10.29 -21.74
CA ASP A 463 3.71 -9.41 -20.99
C ASP A 463 4.42 -8.12 -20.57
N ILE A 464 5.66 -8.22 -20.07
CA ILE A 464 6.47 -7.06 -19.67
C ILE A 464 6.77 -6.16 -20.86
N GLU A 465 7.07 -6.75 -22.02
CA GLU A 465 7.27 -5.97 -23.24
C GLU A 465 5.98 -5.28 -23.69
N ALA A 466 4.83 -5.96 -23.63
CA ALA A 466 3.53 -5.37 -23.94
C ALA A 466 3.20 -4.21 -23.00
N ILE A 467 3.47 -4.32 -21.69
CA ILE A 467 3.33 -3.25 -20.70
C ILE A 467 4.21 -2.05 -21.08
N TYR A 468 5.47 -2.29 -21.44
CA TYR A 468 6.38 -1.24 -21.90
C TYR A 468 5.85 -0.52 -23.15
N GLN A 469 5.42 -1.26 -24.16
CA GLN A 469 4.94 -0.67 -25.42
C GLN A 469 3.64 0.12 -25.21
N ALA A 470 2.71 -0.38 -24.37
CA ALA A 470 1.49 0.33 -24.04
C ALA A 470 1.75 1.64 -23.29
N LEU A 471 2.67 1.64 -22.32
CA LEU A 471 3.09 2.87 -21.61
C LEU A 471 3.75 3.86 -22.56
N LYS A 472 4.68 3.38 -23.39
CA LYS A 472 5.37 4.18 -24.41
C LYS A 472 4.38 4.86 -25.34
N GLN A 473 3.49 4.08 -25.97
CA GLN A 473 2.51 4.61 -26.93
C GLN A 473 1.53 5.58 -26.26
N SER A 474 1.06 5.27 -25.06
CA SER A 474 0.16 6.16 -24.32
C SER A 474 0.80 7.52 -24.02
N LEU A 475 2.06 7.54 -23.59
CA LEU A 475 2.80 8.77 -23.29
C LEU A 475 3.06 9.61 -24.56
N LEU A 476 3.41 8.96 -25.68
CA LEU A 476 3.57 9.66 -26.98
C LEU A 476 2.24 10.27 -27.42
N THR A 477 1.15 9.53 -27.37
CA THR A 477 -0.18 10.00 -27.73
C THR A 477 -0.62 11.20 -26.87
N LEU A 478 -0.32 11.19 -25.57
CA LEU A 478 -0.59 12.31 -24.67
C LEU A 478 0.28 13.55 -25.00
N LYS A 479 1.51 13.34 -25.44
CA LYS A 479 2.39 14.42 -25.92
C LYS A 479 1.87 15.04 -27.22
N GLU A 480 1.55 14.22 -28.22
CA GLU A 480 1.04 14.65 -29.51
C GLU A 480 -0.29 15.42 -29.40
N SER A 481 -1.13 15.03 -28.44
CA SER A 481 -2.40 15.71 -28.15
C SER A 481 -2.25 16.97 -27.27
N GLY A 482 -1.03 17.29 -26.84
CA GLY A 482 -0.72 18.50 -26.06
C GLY A 482 -1.12 18.45 -24.59
N TYR A 483 -1.22 17.23 -24.01
CA TYR A 483 -1.41 17.03 -22.57
C TYR A 483 -0.07 16.93 -21.81
N LEU A 484 1.01 16.52 -22.50
CA LEU A 484 2.40 16.46 -22.02
C LEU A 484 3.30 17.43 -22.78
#